data_e2c65f58ea5116e10f8f431e2b3b1d8c
#
_entry.id   e2c65f58ea5116e10f8f431e2b3b1d8c
#
_cell.length_a   1.000
_cell.length_b   1.000
_cell.length_c   1.000
_cell.angle_alpha   90.00
_cell.angle_beta   90.00
_cell.angle_gamma   90.00
#
_symmetry.space_group_name_H-M   'P 1'
#
loop_
_entity.id
_entity.type
_entity.pdbx_description
1 polymer ?
#
loop_
_entity_poly.entity_id
_entity_poly.type
_entity_poly.pdbx_seq_one_letter_code
_entity_poly.pdbx_strand_id
1 'polypeptide(L)' 'MEPVQKIQDPFLNALRKERIPVSIFLKNGIKLQGTIESFDQYIVTLKNVTTQVVYKHAISTVVPSRNPRIPSANDSS' A
#
# COMPACT_ATOMS: atom_id res chain seq x y z
N MET A 1 15.53 -4.25 -12.26
CA MET A 1 15.09 -4.17 -11.97
C MET A 1 14.24 -4.31 -11.58
N GLU A 2 13.74 -4.28 -11.34
CA GLU A 2 12.98 -4.43 -10.96
C GLU A 2 12.11 -4.16 -10.78
N PRO A 3 11.95 -4.22 -10.80
CA PRO A 3 11.24 -3.81 -10.72
C PRO A 3 10.13 -3.67 -10.39
N VAL A 4 9.78 -3.68 -10.34
CA VAL A 4 8.66 -3.76 -10.24
C VAL A 4 8.16 -3.71 -9.03
N GLN A 5 8.60 -3.74 -8.19
CA GLN A 5 8.21 -3.76 -7.10
C GLN A 5 8.04 -2.52 -6.56
N LYS A 6 7.23 -1.80 -6.89
CA LYS A 6 6.91 -0.65 -6.38
C LYS A 6 6.30 -0.74 -5.08
N ILE A 7 5.61 -1.77 -4.70
CA ILE A 7 4.95 -1.92 -3.41
C ILE A 7 5.95 -2.55 -2.50
N GLN A 8 6.66 -1.76 -1.73
CA GLN A 8 7.69 -2.25 -0.86
C GLN A 8 7.29 -2.18 0.58
N ASP A 9 7.88 -3.03 1.41
CA ASP A 9 7.52 -3.12 2.82
C ASP A 9 7.68 -1.82 3.58
N PRO A 10 8.73 -1.03 3.40
CA PRO A 10 8.83 0.22 4.15
C PRO A 10 7.68 1.17 3.82
N PHE A 11 7.27 1.22 2.55
CA PHE A 11 6.19 2.08 2.15
C PHE A 11 4.87 1.61 2.78
N LEU A 12 4.58 0.32 2.69
CA LEU A 12 3.37 -0.23 3.26
C LEU A 12 3.36 -0.10 4.77
N ASN A 13 4.51 -0.31 5.39
CA ASN A 13 4.59 -0.21 6.84
C ASN A 13 4.33 1.21 7.31
N ALA A 14 4.82 2.20 6.58
CA ALA A 14 4.57 3.58 6.93
C ALA A 14 3.09 3.92 6.79
N LEU A 15 2.47 3.45 5.73
CA LEU A 15 1.04 3.70 5.54
C LEU A 15 0.24 3.05 6.66
N ARG A 16 0.64 1.85 7.09
CA ARG A 16 -0.06 1.17 8.15
C ARG A 16 0.11 1.88 9.48
N LYS A 17 1.34 2.26 9.80
CA LYS A 17 1.61 2.88 11.08
C LYS A 17 0.93 4.24 11.22
N GLU A 18 0.90 5.00 10.16
CA GLU A 18 0.31 6.32 10.20
C GLU A 18 -1.18 6.30 9.87
N ARG A 19 -1.70 5.12 9.59
CA ARG A 19 -3.12 4.95 9.27
C ARG A 19 -3.59 5.88 8.17
N ILE A 20 -2.80 5.95 7.12
CA ILE A 20 -3.11 6.82 6.01
C ILE A 20 -4.10 6.14 5.09
N PRO A 21 -5.24 6.77 4.79
CA PRO A 21 -6.18 6.17 3.86
C PRO A 21 -5.55 6.05 2.49
N VAL A 22 -5.79 4.94 1.82
CA VAL A 22 -5.20 4.70 0.52
C VAL A 22 -6.28 4.26 -0.45
N SER A 23 -6.01 4.49 -1.73
CA SER A 23 -6.79 3.93 -2.81
C SER A 23 -5.91 2.92 -3.51
N ILE A 24 -6.39 1.70 -3.63
CA ILE A 24 -5.64 0.64 -4.29
C ILE A 24 -6.35 0.32 -5.60
N PHE A 25 -5.63 0.49 -6.69
CA PHE A 25 -6.17 0.18 -8.01
C PHE A 25 -5.68 -1.19 -8.42
N LEU A 26 -6.59 -2.05 -8.79
CA LEU A 26 -6.25 -3.40 -9.21
C LEU A 26 -6.06 -3.43 -10.71
N LYS A 27 -5.36 -4.45 -11.18
CA LYS A 27 -5.08 -4.56 -12.60
C LYS A 27 -6.33 -4.71 -13.43
N ASN A 28 -7.41 -5.18 -12.84
CA ASN A 28 -8.67 -5.32 -13.58
C ASN A 28 -9.49 -4.03 -13.54
N GLY A 29 -8.95 -2.96 -13.02
CA GLY A 29 -9.64 -1.67 -13.02
C GLY A 29 -10.45 -1.36 -11.78
N ILE A 30 -10.54 -2.29 -10.85
CA ILE A 30 -11.30 -2.04 -9.64
C ILE A 30 -10.48 -1.19 -8.68
N LYS A 31 -11.15 -0.27 -8.01
CA LYS A 31 -10.51 0.60 -7.04
C LYS A 31 -11.04 0.25 -5.65
N LEU A 32 -10.14 0.03 -4.72
CA LEU A 32 -10.49 -0.25 -3.33
C LEU A 32 -9.94 0.87 -2.46
N GLN A 33 -10.65 1.22 -1.40
CA GLN A 33 -10.21 2.28 -0.52
C GLN A 33 -10.26 1.81 0.92
N GLY A 34 -9.39 2.35 1.75
CA GLY A 34 -9.35 2.02 3.16
C GLY A 34 -7.98 2.28 3.71
N THR A 35 -7.72 1.74 4.90
CA THR A 35 -6.39 1.85 5.50
C THR A 35 -5.78 0.47 5.55
N ILE A 36 -4.46 0.43 5.53
CA ILE A 36 -3.77 -0.84 5.55
C ILE A 36 -3.73 -1.34 6.99
N GLU A 37 -4.32 -2.50 7.22
CA GLU A 37 -4.36 -3.07 8.54
C GLU A 37 -3.15 -3.95 8.76
N SER A 38 -2.77 -4.73 7.79
CA SER A 38 -1.59 -5.57 7.88
C SER A 38 -1.19 -5.97 6.47
N PHE A 39 -0.03 -6.58 6.34
CA PHE A 39 0.41 -7.07 5.04
C PHE A 39 1.53 -8.09 5.25
N ASP A 40 1.77 -8.89 4.23
CA ASP A 40 2.92 -9.78 4.25
C ASP A 40 3.47 -9.77 2.84
N GLN A 41 4.30 -10.75 2.49
CA GLN A 41 4.96 -10.68 1.19
C GLN A 41 4.01 -10.97 0.04
N TYR A 42 2.82 -11.47 0.28
CA TYR A 42 1.90 -11.78 -0.78
C TYR A 42 0.62 -10.97 -0.76
N ILE A 43 0.19 -10.52 0.39
CA ILE A 43 -1.10 -9.87 0.50
C ILE A 43 -1.03 -8.57 1.28
N VAL A 44 -2.03 -7.74 1.08
CA VAL A 44 -2.25 -6.54 1.87
C VAL A 44 -3.69 -6.65 2.38
N THR A 45 -3.87 -6.46 3.68
CA THR A 45 -5.20 -6.47 4.27
C THR A 45 -5.65 -5.02 4.42
N LEU A 46 -6.75 -4.70 3.77
CA LEU A 46 -7.25 -3.33 3.73
C LEU A 46 -8.50 -3.26 4.59
N LYS A 47 -8.57 -2.28 5.46
CA LYS A 47 -9.72 -2.14 6.32
C LYS A 47 -10.51 -0.89 5.99
N ASN A 48 -11.81 -1.07 5.85
CA ASN A 48 -12.71 0.02 5.62
C ASN A 48 -13.94 -0.31 6.43
N VAL A 49 -15.12 -0.35 5.85
CA VAL A 49 -16.28 -0.86 6.53
C VAL A 49 -16.07 -2.33 6.83
N THR A 50 -15.45 -3.03 5.92
CA THR A 50 -15.11 -4.44 6.12
C THR A 50 -13.64 -4.61 5.88
N THR A 51 -13.13 -5.78 6.21
CA THR A 51 -11.73 -6.09 5.98
C THR A 51 -11.63 -6.86 4.67
N GLN A 52 -10.73 -6.43 3.81
CA GLN A 52 -10.54 -7.06 2.52
C GLN A 52 -9.09 -7.49 2.37
N VAL A 53 -8.88 -8.63 1.77
CA VAL A 53 -7.55 -9.14 1.51
C VAL A 53 -7.26 -8.98 0.03
N VAL A 54 -6.15 -8.35 -0.28
CA VAL A 54 -5.80 -8.05 -1.66
C VAL A 54 -4.44 -8.65 -1.95
N TYR A 55 -4.35 -9.41 -3.05
CA TYR A 55 -3.06 -9.99 -3.42
C TYR A 55 -2.20 -8.93 -4.05
N LYS A 56 -0.96 -8.85 -3.61
CA LYS A 56 -0.06 -7.80 -4.11
C LYS A 56 0.11 -7.86 -5.63
N HIS A 57 0.16 -9.06 -6.19
CA HIS A 57 0.39 -9.13 -7.63
C HIS A 57 -0.84 -8.71 -8.43
N ALA A 58 -1.97 -8.52 -7.80
CA ALA A 58 -3.14 -8.00 -8.48
C ALA A 58 -3.22 -6.48 -8.40
N ILE A 59 -2.32 -5.86 -7.66
CA ILE A 59 -2.36 -4.42 -7.48
C ILE A 59 -1.60 -3.73 -8.61
N SER A 60 -2.22 -2.72 -9.17
CA SER A 60 -1.57 -1.91 -10.17
C SER A 60 -0.92 -0.70 -9.52
N THR A 61 -1.64 -0.01 -8.66
CA THR A 61 -1.16 1.23 -8.06
C THR A 61 -1.76 1.40 -6.68
N VAL A 62 -0.97 1.95 -5.77
CA VAL A 62 -1.45 2.32 -4.44
C VAL A 62 -1.26 3.83 -4.32
N VAL A 63 -2.34 4.54 -4.07
CA VAL A 63 -2.29 6.00 -3.97
C VAL A 63 -2.71 6.41 -2.58
N PRO A 64 -1.78 6.86 -1.76
CA PRO A 64 -2.13 7.32 -0.41
C PRO A 64 -2.74 8.70 -0.48
N SER A 65 -3.59 9.02 0.51
CA SER A 65 -4.20 10.33 0.54
C SER A 65 -3.17 11.40 0.90
N ARG A 66 -2.07 11.01 1.53
CA ARG A 66 -0.95 11.91 1.77
C ARG A 66 0.30 11.05 1.80
N ASN A 67 1.43 11.66 1.61
CA ASN A 67 2.67 10.90 1.59
C ASN A 67 3.06 10.48 2.99
N PRO A 68 3.46 9.24 3.17
CA PRO A 68 3.92 8.78 4.48
C PRO A 68 5.33 9.29 4.72
N ARG A 69 5.72 9.37 6.00
CA ARG A 69 7.06 9.70 6.32
C ARG A 69 7.87 8.46 6.32
N ILE A 70 8.73 8.28 5.39
CA ILE A 70 9.58 7.11 5.31
C ILE A 70 10.99 7.53 5.65
N PRO A 71 11.51 7.04 6.77
CA PRO A 71 12.84 7.39 7.19
C PRO A 71 13.82 6.69 6.30
N SER A 72 14.25 7.27 5.26
CA SER A 72 15.14 6.63 4.39
C SER A 72 16.38 7.44 4.27
N ALA A 73 17.41 6.79 3.92
CA ALA A 73 18.65 7.42 3.87
C ALA A 73 18.71 8.46 2.85
N ASN A 74 17.94 8.29 1.87
CA ASN A 74 18.07 9.19 0.86
C ASN A 74 17.12 10.20 0.92
N ASP A 75 16.45 10.25 1.85
CA ASP A 75 15.52 11.06 1.85
C ASP A 75 15.97 12.33 1.79
N SER A 76 16.91 12.50 1.80
CA SER A 76 17.27 13.61 1.74
C SER A 76 16.94 14.24 0.78
N SER A 77 16.75 14.01 0.44
CA SER A 77 16.46 14.58 -0.47
C SER A 77 15.99 15.01 -0.41
#